data_11f31daf834c26dffb02e6bbc7cbdf7a
#
_entry.id   11f31daf834c26dffb02e6bbc7cbdf7a
#
_cell.length_a   1.000
_cell.length_b   1.000
_cell.length_c   1.000
_cell.angle_alpha   90.00
_cell.angle_beta   90.00
_cell.angle_gamma   90.00
#
_symmetry.space_group_name_H-M   'P 1'
#
loop_
_entity.id
_entity.type
_entity.pdbx_description
1 polymer ?
#
loop_
_entity_poly.entity_id
_entity_poly.type
_entity_poly.pdbx_seq_one_letter_code
_entity_poly.pdbx_strand_id
1 'polypeptide(L)'
;MNLNDILKQVSGRADMTYYDNASYVEEWWQWYKGKVDKFHSYRIYTGQRFVPMTRFSLGMAKKAAEDWANLLINEKTDITLGDEHSQQVLNGILADCNFWRKANDGIEKTFALGGGAFVVSVDDLTADENGDVITDNG
;
A
#
# COMPACT_ATOMS: atom_id res chain seq x y z
N MET A 1 -21.31 -16.99 -8.38
CA MET A 1 -20.29 -17.43 -7.40
C MET A 1 -19.94 -16.20 -6.58
N ASN A 2 -20.09 -16.25 -5.26
CA ASN A 2 -19.83 -15.12 -4.38
C ASN A 2 -18.31 -15.04 -4.12
N LEU A 3 -17.77 -13.84 -3.89
CA LEU A 3 -16.34 -13.64 -3.57
C LEU A 3 -15.91 -14.44 -2.34
N ASN A 4 -16.77 -14.56 -1.34
CA ASN A 4 -16.54 -15.41 -0.16
C ASN A 4 -16.35 -16.89 -0.50
N ASP A 5 -17.08 -17.42 -1.49
CA ASP A 5 -16.94 -18.80 -1.93
C ASP A 5 -15.62 -19.03 -2.64
N ILE A 6 -15.19 -18.06 -3.45
CA ILE A 6 -13.88 -18.06 -4.12
C ILE A 6 -12.75 -18.03 -3.09
N LEU A 7 -12.84 -17.14 -2.11
CA LEU A 7 -11.82 -17.02 -1.06
C LEU A 7 -11.69 -18.31 -0.23
N LYS A 8 -12.80 -18.93 0.13
CA LYS A 8 -12.80 -20.23 0.84
C LYS A 8 -12.16 -21.34 0.00
N GLN A 9 -12.44 -21.34 -1.30
CA GLN A 9 -11.89 -22.34 -2.22
C GLN A 9 -10.38 -22.16 -2.43
N VAL A 10 -9.91 -20.92 -2.60
CA VAL A 10 -8.50 -20.59 -2.84
C VAL A 10 -7.67 -20.75 -1.56
N SER A 11 -8.18 -20.30 -0.42
CA SER A 11 -7.45 -20.36 0.85
C SER A 11 -7.49 -21.74 1.52
N GLY A 12 -8.44 -22.62 1.13
CA GLY A 12 -8.70 -23.88 1.82
C GLY A 12 -9.26 -23.70 3.25
N ARG A 13 -9.63 -22.47 3.65
CA ARG A 13 -10.11 -22.11 4.98
C ARG A 13 -11.60 -21.78 4.93
N ALA A 14 -12.38 -22.52 5.71
CA ALA A 14 -13.83 -22.31 5.79
C ALA A 14 -14.24 -21.06 6.59
N ASP A 15 -13.32 -20.53 7.37
CA ASP A 15 -13.54 -19.37 8.28
C ASP A 15 -13.26 -18.01 7.64
N MET A 16 -12.77 -17.97 6.39
CA MET A 16 -12.54 -16.71 5.70
C MET A 16 -13.85 -16.04 5.27
N THR A 17 -13.96 -14.77 5.63
CA THR A 17 -15.09 -13.92 5.27
C THR A 17 -14.57 -12.65 4.62
N TYR A 18 -15.14 -12.29 3.49
CA TYR A 18 -14.87 -11.00 2.84
C TYR A 18 -15.77 -9.92 3.43
N TYR A 19 -15.16 -8.83 3.85
CA TYR A 19 -15.86 -7.61 4.23
C TYR A 19 -15.64 -6.55 3.16
N ASP A 20 -16.71 -5.99 2.63
CA ASP A 20 -16.64 -4.90 1.67
C ASP A 20 -16.35 -3.59 2.39
N ASN A 21 -15.08 -3.19 2.38
CA ASN A 21 -14.62 -1.94 2.97
C ASN A 21 -14.39 -0.84 1.93
N ALA A 22 -14.82 -1.02 0.69
CA ALA A 22 -14.51 -0.10 -0.40
C ALA A 22 -14.95 1.34 -0.12
N SER A 23 -16.13 1.54 0.50
CA SER A 23 -16.63 2.86 0.87
C SER A 23 -15.79 3.53 1.95
N TYR A 24 -15.29 2.76 2.93
CA TYR A 24 -14.41 3.27 3.98
C TYR A 24 -13.01 3.60 3.45
N VAL A 25 -12.48 2.77 2.55
CA VAL A 25 -11.17 3.01 1.93
C VAL A 25 -11.17 4.34 1.17
N GLU A 26 -12.23 4.63 0.41
CA GLU A 26 -12.36 5.92 -0.28
C GLU A 26 -12.41 7.10 0.70
N GLU A 27 -13.15 6.97 1.81
CA GLU A 27 -13.20 8.00 2.85
C GLU A 27 -11.83 8.19 3.50
N TRP A 28 -11.13 7.11 3.87
CA TRP A 28 -9.78 7.17 4.43
C TRP A 28 -8.79 7.81 3.49
N TRP A 29 -8.90 7.52 2.19
CA TRP A 29 -8.08 8.15 1.16
C TRP A 29 -8.31 9.65 1.06
N GLN A 30 -9.54 10.11 1.22
CA GLN A 30 -9.86 11.55 1.27
C GLN A 30 -9.25 12.20 2.51
N TRP A 31 -9.32 11.56 3.68
CA TRP A 31 -8.68 12.03 4.91
C TRP A 31 -7.16 12.09 4.77
N TYR A 32 -6.53 11.05 4.20
CA TYR A 32 -5.10 11.03 3.93
C TYR A 32 -4.68 12.17 3.00
N LYS A 33 -5.42 12.44 1.94
CA LYS A 33 -5.18 13.57 1.04
C LYS A 33 -5.53 14.94 1.65
N GLY A 34 -6.21 14.98 2.79
CA GLY A 34 -6.69 16.21 3.41
C GLY A 34 -7.80 16.92 2.62
N LYS A 35 -8.58 16.18 1.84
CA LYS A 35 -9.65 16.69 0.97
C LYS A 35 -10.97 15.96 1.23
N VAL A 36 -11.54 16.17 2.40
CA VAL A 36 -12.87 15.63 2.76
C VAL A 36 -13.90 16.73 2.58
N ASP A 37 -14.57 16.77 1.44
CA ASP A 37 -15.48 17.85 1.08
C ASP A 37 -16.59 18.08 2.09
N LYS A 38 -17.20 17.01 2.60
CA LYS A 38 -18.26 17.08 3.62
C LYS A 38 -17.80 17.75 4.92
N PHE A 39 -16.50 17.62 5.25
CA PHE A 39 -15.92 18.21 6.45
C PHE A 39 -15.36 19.60 6.18
N HIS A 40 -14.66 19.79 5.06
CA HIS A 40 -13.95 21.03 4.77
C HIS A 40 -14.87 22.13 4.25
N SER A 41 -15.96 21.79 3.59
CA SER A 41 -16.95 22.75 3.04
C SER A 41 -18.18 22.81 3.94
N TYR A 42 -18.49 23.98 4.46
CA TYR A 42 -19.68 24.20 5.28
C TYR A 42 -20.29 25.58 5.02
N ARG A 43 -21.47 25.84 5.54
CA ARG A 43 -22.14 27.13 5.40
C ARG A 43 -22.49 27.69 6.75
N ILE A 44 -22.32 28.99 6.91
CA ILE A 44 -22.73 29.72 8.11
C ILE A 44 -23.88 30.65 7.71
N TYR A 45 -24.93 30.65 8.53
CA TYR A 45 -26.03 31.62 8.40
C TYR A 45 -25.66 32.91 9.12
N THR A 46 -25.66 34.05 8.42
CA THR A 46 -25.25 35.36 8.94
C THR A 46 -26.44 36.19 9.43
N GLY A 47 -27.65 35.60 9.56
CA GLY A 47 -28.89 36.33 9.86
C GLY A 47 -29.63 36.79 8.62
N GLN A 48 -28.95 36.91 7.49
CA GLN A 48 -29.56 37.34 6.19
C GLN A 48 -29.38 36.26 5.09
N ARG A 49 -28.22 35.60 5.06
CA ARG A 49 -27.92 34.61 4.01
C ARG A 49 -26.95 33.56 4.52
N PHE A 50 -26.89 32.42 3.83
CA PHE A 50 -25.86 31.42 4.04
C PHE A 50 -24.59 31.81 3.26
N VAL A 51 -23.45 31.84 3.98
CA VAL A 51 -22.13 32.12 3.41
C VAL A 51 -21.33 30.81 3.39
N PRO A 52 -20.76 30.41 2.23
CA PRO A 52 -19.89 29.25 2.16
C PRO A 52 -18.56 29.54 2.88
N MET A 53 -18.11 28.58 3.65
CA MET A 53 -16.86 28.63 4.42
C MET A 53 -16.06 27.35 4.17
N THR A 54 -14.73 27.46 4.29
CA THR A 54 -13.82 26.33 4.13
C THR A 54 -12.96 26.15 5.38
N ARG A 55 -12.84 24.93 5.85
CA ARG A 55 -11.87 24.56 6.90
C ARG A 55 -10.57 24.16 6.24
N PHE A 56 -9.46 24.62 6.79
CA PHE A 56 -8.14 24.21 6.34
C PHE A 56 -7.78 22.84 6.90
N SER A 57 -7.12 22.00 6.08
CA SER A 57 -6.55 20.74 6.52
C SER A 57 -5.13 20.96 7.02
N LEU A 58 -4.79 20.36 8.15
CA LEU A 58 -3.42 20.33 8.70
C LEU A 58 -2.63 19.12 8.20
N GLY A 59 -3.25 18.22 7.41
CA GLY A 59 -2.59 17.03 6.87
C GLY A 59 -2.14 16.01 7.94
N MET A 60 -2.75 16.05 9.12
CA MET A 60 -2.32 15.22 10.27
C MET A 60 -2.42 13.72 9.99
N ALA A 61 -3.44 13.27 9.24
CA ALA A 61 -3.59 11.86 8.87
C ALA A 61 -2.40 11.38 8.02
N LYS A 62 -2.01 12.18 7.03
CA LYS A 62 -0.83 11.88 6.20
C LYS A 62 0.44 11.88 7.03
N LYS A 63 0.64 12.90 7.87
CA LYS A 63 1.83 12.99 8.72
C LYS A 63 1.96 11.81 9.67
N ALA A 64 0.87 11.35 10.27
CA ALA A 64 0.88 10.19 11.15
C ALA A 64 1.27 8.91 10.36
N ALA A 65 0.73 8.71 9.15
CA ALA A 65 1.08 7.57 8.31
C ALA A 65 2.56 7.58 7.88
N GLU A 66 3.09 8.75 7.49
CA GLU A 66 4.51 8.95 7.18
C GLU A 66 5.42 8.62 8.38
N ASP A 67 5.08 9.12 9.57
CA ASP A 67 5.87 8.88 10.77
C ASP A 67 5.91 7.38 11.14
N TRP A 68 4.77 6.68 11.03
CA TRP A 68 4.72 5.23 11.24
C TRP A 68 5.53 4.46 10.18
N ALA A 69 5.44 4.82 8.90
CA ALA A 69 6.23 4.18 7.85
C ALA A 69 7.73 4.35 8.09
N ASN A 70 8.17 5.56 8.45
CA ASN A 70 9.56 5.87 8.74
C ASN A 70 10.09 5.18 10.02
N LEU A 71 9.22 4.86 10.98
CA LEU A 71 9.59 4.09 12.16
C LEU A 71 9.79 2.61 11.84
N LEU A 72 9.01 2.05 10.92
CA LEU A 72 9.08 0.63 10.53
C LEU A 72 10.20 0.36 9.52
N ILE A 73 10.34 1.21 8.51
CA ILE A 73 11.41 1.12 7.53
C ILE A 73 12.41 2.26 7.80
N ASN A 74 13.42 1.95 8.59
CA ASN A 74 14.51 2.85 8.91
C ASN A 74 15.85 2.27 8.42
N GLU A 75 16.93 2.99 8.61
CA GLU A 75 18.28 2.62 8.21
C GLU A 75 18.78 1.27 8.80
N LYS A 76 18.10 0.75 9.83
CA LYS A 76 18.43 -0.52 10.48
C LYS A 76 17.61 -1.70 9.97
N THR A 77 16.64 -1.44 9.10
CA THR A 77 15.82 -2.49 8.51
C THR A 77 16.59 -3.13 7.37
N ASP A 78 16.84 -4.44 7.46
CA ASP A 78 17.58 -5.18 6.45
C ASP A 78 16.95 -6.56 6.22
N ILE A 79 17.22 -7.14 5.06
CA ILE A 79 16.80 -8.51 4.69
C ILE A 79 18.07 -9.32 4.51
N THR A 80 18.27 -10.32 5.38
CA THR A 80 19.46 -11.15 5.37
C THR A 80 19.15 -12.59 4.99
N LEU A 81 19.96 -13.15 4.10
CA LEU A 81 19.95 -14.56 3.71
C LEU A 81 21.14 -15.28 4.31
N GLY A 82 21.02 -16.61 4.49
CA GLY A 82 22.07 -17.41 5.07
C GLY A 82 23.25 -17.71 4.12
N ASP A 83 23.08 -17.46 2.82
CA ASP A 83 24.09 -17.69 1.79
C ASP A 83 24.59 -16.36 1.21
N GLU A 84 25.91 -16.18 1.16
CA GLU A 84 26.55 -14.93 0.75
C GLU A 84 26.29 -14.60 -0.74
N HIS A 85 26.31 -15.62 -1.61
CA HIS A 85 26.05 -15.42 -3.03
C HIS A 85 24.59 -14.96 -3.27
N SER A 86 23.64 -15.65 -2.66
CA SER A 86 22.22 -15.27 -2.71
C SER A 86 21.97 -13.88 -2.13
N GLN A 87 22.70 -13.50 -1.07
CA GLN A 87 22.62 -12.15 -0.50
C GLN A 87 23.08 -11.06 -1.47
N GLN A 88 24.17 -11.30 -2.21
CA GLN A 88 24.67 -10.33 -3.21
C GLN A 88 23.65 -10.14 -4.34
N VAL A 89 23.07 -11.23 -4.85
CA VAL A 89 22.03 -11.18 -5.89
C VAL A 89 20.80 -10.43 -5.37
N LEU A 90 20.34 -10.75 -4.16
CA LEU A 90 19.19 -10.06 -3.55
C LEU A 90 19.45 -8.56 -3.42
N ASN A 91 20.62 -8.17 -2.90
CA ASN A 91 20.97 -6.76 -2.73
C ASN A 91 20.98 -6.01 -4.07
N GLY A 92 21.45 -6.64 -5.15
CA GLY A 92 21.38 -6.10 -6.50
C GLY A 92 19.95 -5.86 -6.94
N ILE A 93 19.08 -6.85 -6.81
CA ILE A 93 17.65 -6.76 -7.18
C ILE A 93 16.95 -5.67 -6.35
N LEU A 94 17.18 -5.62 -5.05
CA LEU A 94 16.56 -4.62 -4.17
C LEU A 94 17.00 -3.19 -4.52
N ALA A 95 18.26 -3.02 -4.92
CA ALA A 95 18.79 -1.73 -5.37
C ALA A 95 18.19 -1.31 -6.70
N ASP A 96 18.17 -2.19 -7.70
CA ASP A 96 17.69 -1.92 -9.05
C ASP A 96 16.20 -1.56 -9.06
N CYS A 97 15.39 -2.27 -8.28
CA CYS A 97 13.97 -1.97 -8.19
C CYS A 97 13.62 -0.84 -7.20
N ASN A 98 14.59 -0.21 -6.54
CA ASN A 98 14.38 0.79 -5.48
C ASN A 98 13.41 0.30 -4.38
N PHE A 99 13.61 -0.93 -3.94
CA PHE A 99 12.70 -1.64 -3.04
C PHE A 99 12.38 -0.85 -1.77
N TRP A 100 13.37 -0.35 -1.08
CA TRP A 100 13.19 0.32 0.22
C TRP A 100 12.30 1.56 0.12
N ARG A 101 12.46 2.34 -0.96
CA ARG A 101 11.59 3.49 -1.21
C ARG A 101 10.15 3.06 -1.49
N LYS A 102 9.97 2.05 -2.35
CA LYS A 102 8.64 1.52 -2.68
C LYS A 102 7.98 0.86 -1.46
N ALA A 103 8.77 0.19 -0.62
CA ALA A 103 8.32 -0.43 0.61
C ALA A 103 7.83 0.63 1.62
N ASN A 104 8.59 1.71 1.81
CA ASN A 104 8.16 2.80 2.69
C ASN A 104 6.85 3.43 2.20
N ASP A 105 6.74 3.75 0.91
CA ASP A 105 5.53 4.28 0.26
C ASP A 105 4.33 3.31 0.39
N GLY A 106 4.58 2.00 0.25
CA GLY A 106 3.58 0.95 0.41
C GLY A 106 3.07 0.85 1.84
N ILE A 107 3.96 0.91 2.82
CA ILE A 107 3.61 0.86 4.24
C ILE A 107 2.87 2.13 4.66
N GLU A 108 3.29 3.32 4.22
CA GLU A 108 2.57 4.57 4.46
C GLU A 108 1.11 4.47 4.00
N LYS A 109 0.89 3.99 2.77
CA LYS A 109 -0.45 3.79 2.23
C LYS A 109 -1.22 2.70 2.96
N THR A 110 -0.54 1.64 3.40
CA THR A 110 -1.15 0.57 4.20
C THR A 110 -1.68 1.09 5.54
N PHE A 111 -0.92 1.95 6.22
CA PHE A 111 -1.41 2.63 7.43
C PHE A 111 -2.59 3.56 7.16
N ALA A 112 -2.56 4.27 6.04
CA ALA A 112 -3.63 5.19 5.67
C ALA A 112 -4.93 4.48 5.29
N LEU A 113 -4.85 3.31 4.65
CA LEU A 113 -5.98 2.62 4.01
C LEU A 113 -6.37 1.30 4.72
N GLY A 114 -5.66 0.94 5.80
CA GLY A 114 -5.94 -0.26 6.59
C GLY A 114 -5.48 -1.58 5.96
N GLY A 115 -4.87 -1.56 4.78
CA GLY A 115 -4.33 -2.76 4.12
C GLY A 115 -3.54 -2.42 2.87
N GLY A 116 -2.59 -3.27 2.54
CA GLY A 116 -1.77 -3.17 1.32
C GLY A 116 -1.19 -4.53 0.96
N ALA A 117 -0.73 -4.66 -0.27
CA ALA A 117 -0.05 -5.86 -0.75
C ALA A 117 1.09 -5.47 -1.69
N PHE A 118 2.18 -6.23 -1.60
CA PHE A 118 3.24 -6.19 -2.61
C PHE A 118 2.99 -7.28 -3.63
N VAL A 119 3.10 -6.93 -4.90
CA VAL A 119 3.06 -7.88 -6.00
C VAL A 119 4.45 -7.92 -6.60
N VAL A 120 5.03 -9.12 -6.64
CA VAL A 120 6.30 -9.36 -7.32
C VAL A 120 5.97 -9.91 -8.69
N SER A 121 6.43 -9.25 -9.73
CA SER A 121 6.39 -9.72 -11.11
C SER A 121 7.81 -9.70 -11.69
N VAL A 122 8.09 -10.65 -12.54
CA VAL A 122 9.34 -10.68 -13.31
C VAL A 122 8.94 -10.56 -14.77
N ASP A 123 9.43 -9.52 -15.42
CA ASP A 123 9.20 -9.28 -16.83
C ASP A 123 10.28 -10.00 -17.66
N ASP A 124 9.95 -10.37 -18.89
CA ASP A 124 10.85 -10.99 -19.87
C ASP A 124 11.46 -12.34 -19.43
N LEU A 125 10.71 -13.11 -18.62
CA LEU A 125 11.08 -14.49 -18.33
C LEU A 125 10.92 -15.36 -19.60
N THR A 126 12.03 -15.86 -20.10
CA THR A 126 12.05 -16.95 -21.09
C THR A 126 12.34 -18.27 -20.38
N ALA A 127 11.55 -19.29 -20.67
CA ALA A 127 11.80 -20.63 -20.16
C ALA A 127 12.32 -21.51 -21.31
N ASP A 128 13.21 -22.45 -21.00
CA ASP A 128 13.64 -23.47 -21.92
C ASP A 128 12.54 -24.55 -22.14
N GLU A 129 12.83 -25.53 -23.01
CA GLU A 129 11.90 -26.64 -23.30
C GLU A 129 11.61 -27.51 -22.08
N ASN A 130 12.41 -27.45 -21.02
CA ASN A 130 12.25 -28.19 -19.77
C ASN A 130 11.49 -27.36 -18.71
N GLY A 131 11.21 -26.09 -18.96
CA GLY A 131 10.55 -25.18 -18.02
C GLY A 131 11.51 -24.45 -17.09
N ASP A 132 12.81 -24.56 -17.31
CA ASP A 132 13.81 -23.83 -16.54
C ASP A 132 13.90 -22.37 -17.03
N VAL A 133 13.98 -21.44 -16.08
CA VAL A 133 14.04 -20.01 -16.41
C VAL A 133 15.41 -19.65 -16.94
N ILE A 134 15.45 -19.16 -18.19
CA ILE A 134 16.65 -18.62 -18.79
C ILE A 134 16.71 -17.12 -18.45
N THR A 135 17.71 -16.71 -17.70
CA THR A 135 18.04 -15.29 -17.55
C THR A 135 19.07 -14.91 -18.59
N ASP A 136 18.75 -13.92 -19.41
CA ASP A 136 19.64 -13.43 -20.50
C ASP A 136 20.90 -12.70 -20.00
N ASN A 137 21.13 -12.72 -18.69
CA ASN A 137 22.34 -12.17 -18.05
C ASN A 137 23.21 -13.34 -17.57
N GLY A 138 24.00 -13.87 -18.52
CA GLY A 138 25.08 -14.80 -18.21
C GLY A 138 26.19 -14.19 -17.38
#